data_de7459f38941441bc5814bcb86753a44
#
_entry.id   de7459f38941441bc5814bcb86753a44
#
_cell.length_a   1.000
_cell.length_b   1.000
_cell.length_c   1.000
_cell.angle_alpha   90.00
_cell.angle_beta   90.00
_cell.angle_gamma   90.00
#
_symmetry.space_group_name_H-M   'P 1'
#
loop_
_entity.id
_entity.type
_entity.pdbx_description
1 polymer ?
#
loop_
_entity_poly.entity_id
_entity_poly.type
_entity_poly.pdbx_seq_one_letter_code
_entity_poly.pdbx_strand_id
1 'polypeptide(L)'
;MTIASILIVEDEIALAEVVRDYLLADGMSVEMLGTGAGAVALALTNQHDLVILDLMLPEVDGLTICRELRKSSDVPIIMTTAKVEEIDRLLGLELGADDYLCKPFSPRELVARVRAVLRRRPVGQPAQSPVTNDRLIINGDRWQATLDGSQLDLTRREFSVLQALVSRPGRVFSRDQLLALAFPDDTDVFDRTVDSHIRNIRRKIASVSTWDPIRSVYGVGYAYDG
;
A
#
# COMPACT_ATOMS: atom_id res chain seq x y z
N MET A 1 5.32 -22.82 -7.86
CA MET A 1 4.99 -21.38 -7.86
C MET A 1 3.56 -21.25 -7.39
N THR A 2 3.29 -20.50 -6.33
CA THR A 2 1.93 -20.28 -5.86
C THR A 2 1.26 -19.30 -6.82
N ILE A 3 0.07 -19.64 -7.33
CA ILE A 3 -0.71 -18.75 -8.20
C ILE A 3 -1.26 -17.62 -7.32
N ALA A 4 -1.01 -16.37 -7.68
CA ALA A 4 -1.53 -15.23 -6.93
C ALA A 4 -3.05 -15.13 -7.09
N SER A 5 -3.75 -14.93 -5.99
CA SER A 5 -5.21 -14.82 -5.92
C SER A 5 -5.64 -13.36 -5.78
N ILE A 6 -6.47 -12.88 -6.70
CA ILE A 6 -6.92 -11.50 -6.77
C ILE A 6 -8.43 -11.44 -6.53
N LEU A 7 -8.84 -10.57 -5.62
CA LEU A 7 -10.26 -10.20 -5.45
C LEU A 7 -10.53 -8.91 -6.24
N ILE A 8 -11.53 -8.92 -7.11
CA ILE A 8 -12.05 -7.74 -7.80
C ILE A 8 -13.39 -7.37 -7.15
N VAL A 9 -13.51 -6.15 -6.64
CA VAL A 9 -14.76 -5.57 -6.13
C VAL A 9 -15.13 -4.40 -7.05
N GLU A 10 -16.04 -4.65 -7.98
CA GLU A 10 -16.40 -3.75 -9.08
C GLU A 10 -17.85 -4.04 -9.51
N ASP A 11 -18.73 -3.04 -9.53
CA ASP A 11 -20.14 -3.21 -9.89
C ASP A 11 -20.39 -3.17 -11.41
N GLU A 12 -19.47 -2.59 -12.18
CA GLU A 12 -19.52 -2.62 -13.63
C GLU A 12 -19.03 -3.99 -14.16
N ILE A 13 -19.97 -4.92 -14.35
CA ILE A 13 -19.69 -6.33 -14.71
C ILE A 13 -18.80 -6.43 -15.96
N ALA A 14 -19.05 -5.62 -17.00
CA ALA A 14 -18.25 -5.64 -18.22
C ALA A 14 -16.79 -5.28 -17.99
N LEU A 15 -16.51 -4.28 -17.13
CA LEU A 15 -15.16 -3.90 -16.76
C LEU A 15 -14.50 -4.99 -15.91
N ALA A 16 -15.21 -5.52 -14.91
CA ALA A 16 -14.71 -6.59 -14.06
C ALA A 16 -14.32 -7.84 -14.87
N GLU A 17 -15.14 -8.23 -15.86
CA GLU A 17 -14.84 -9.36 -16.75
C GLU A 17 -13.61 -9.13 -17.61
N VAL A 18 -13.46 -7.95 -18.19
CA VAL A 18 -12.27 -7.60 -18.98
C VAL A 18 -11.01 -7.65 -18.09
N VAL A 19 -11.06 -7.06 -16.91
CA VAL A 19 -9.94 -7.09 -15.95
C VAL A 19 -9.60 -8.52 -15.55
N ARG A 20 -10.62 -9.33 -15.19
CA ARG A 20 -10.48 -10.75 -14.87
C ARG A 20 -9.73 -11.49 -15.99
N ASP A 21 -10.15 -11.33 -17.23
CA ASP A 21 -9.58 -12.07 -18.36
C ASP A 21 -8.10 -11.74 -18.57
N TYR A 22 -7.72 -10.47 -18.39
CA TYR A 22 -6.31 -10.07 -18.44
C TYR A 22 -5.48 -10.63 -17.28
N LEU A 23 -6.03 -10.70 -16.05
CA LEU A 23 -5.36 -11.29 -14.90
C LEU A 23 -5.21 -12.80 -15.03
N LEU A 24 -6.27 -13.51 -15.53
CA LEU A 24 -6.20 -14.94 -15.83
C LEU A 24 -5.17 -15.25 -16.91
N ALA A 25 -5.12 -14.45 -17.98
CA ALA A 25 -4.10 -14.59 -19.03
C ALA A 25 -2.66 -14.38 -18.49
N ASP A 26 -2.54 -13.66 -17.40
CA ASP A 26 -1.28 -13.44 -16.67
C ASP A 26 -0.92 -14.54 -15.64
N GLY A 27 -1.76 -15.58 -15.55
CA GLY A 27 -1.54 -16.73 -14.67
C GLY A 27 -1.98 -16.52 -13.22
N MET A 28 -2.81 -15.51 -12.94
CA MET A 28 -3.40 -15.26 -11.62
C MET A 28 -4.76 -15.95 -11.49
N SER A 29 -5.21 -16.22 -10.27
CA SER A 29 -6.61 -16.60 -9.99
C SER A 29 -7.42 -15.38 -9.60
N VAL A 30 -8.71 -15.36 -9.96
CA VAL A 30 -9.56 -14.17 -9.75
C VAL A 30 -10.89 -14.58 -9.16
N GLU A 31 -11.31 -13.90 -8.11
CA GLU A 31 -12.66 -13.89 -7.58
C GLU A 31 -13.26 -12.49 -7.79
N MET A 32 -14.58 -12.44 -8.12
CA MET A 32 -15.25 -11.17 -8.42
C MET A 32 -16.44 -10.97 -7.48
N LEU A 33 -16.63 -9.75 -7.03
CA LEU A 33 -17.78 -9.30 -6.24
C LEU A 33 -18.32 -7.99 -6.83
N GLY A 34 -19.59 -7.97 -7.19
CA GLY A 34 -20.25 -6.82 -7.85
C GLY A 34 -20.88 -5.80 -6.90
N THR A 35 -20.55 -5.84 -5.61
CA THR A 35 -21.13 -4.95 -4.59
C THR A 35 -20.16 -4.75 -3.44
N GLY A 36 -20.28 -3.63 -2.72
CA GLY A 36 -19.51 -3.39 -1.49
C GLY A 36 -19.95 -4.27 -0.32
N ALA A 37 -21.20 -4.79 -0.37
CA ALA A 37 -21.72 -5.68 0.68
C ALA A 37 -20.92 -6.99 0.72
N GLY A 38 -20.41 -7.36 1.88
CA GLY A 38 -19.61 -8.57 2.09
C GLY A 38 -18.15 -8.50 1.63
N ALA A 39 -17.72 -7.43 0.96
CA ALA A 39 -16.36 -7.29 0.45
C ALA A 39 -15.30 -7.42 1.57
N VAL A 40 -15.52 -6.79 2.71
CA VAL A 40 -14.63 -6.89 3.88
C VAL A 40 -14.53 -8.34 4.37
N ALA A 41 -15.67 -9.00 4.56
CA ALA A 41 -15.69 -10.39 5.04
C ALA A 41 -14.95 -11.32 4.06
N LEU A 42 -15.19 -11.17 2.76
CA LEU A 42 -14.54 -11.97 1.73
C LEU A 42 -13.03 -11.73 1.68
N ALA A 43 -12.58 -10.47 1.70
CA ALA A 43 -11.17 -10.13 1.69
C ALA A 43 -10.42 -10.62 2.96
N LEU A 44 -11.12 -10.72 4.10
CA LEU A 44 -10.53 -11.21 5.36
C LEU A 44 -10.40 -12.75 5.44
N THR A 45 -10.91 -13.49 4.48
CA THR A 45 -10.68 -14.95 4.44
C THR A 45 -9.21 -15.35 4.28
N ASN A 46 -8.31 -14.40 4.06
CA ASN A 46 -6.87 -14.60 3.80
C ASN A 46 -6.56 -15.47 2.56
N GLN A 47 -7.50 -15.55 1.64
CA GLN A 47 -7.34 -16.33 0.40
C GLN A 47 -6.86 -15.46 -0.77
N HIS A 48 -6.83 -14.12 -0.59
CA HIS A 48 -6.45 -13.18 -1.63
C HIS A 48 -5.10 -12.53 -1.33
N ASP A 49 -4.28 -12.44 -2.36
CA ASP A 49 -2.98 -11.78 -2.31
C ASP A 49 -3.07 -10.28 -2.59
N LEU A 50 -4.17 -9.83 -3.23
CA LEU A 50 -4.44 -8.43 -3.56
C LEU A 50 -5.94 -8.21 -3.80
N VAL A 51 -6.42 -7.02 -3.46
CA VAL A 51 -7.79 -6.55 -3.73
C VAL A 51 -7.73 -5.39 -4.74
N ILE A 52 -8.49 -5.51 -5.84
CA ILE A 52 -8.82 -4.39 -6.72
C ILE A 52 -10.18 -3.88 -6.27
N LEU A 53 -10.30 -2.61 -5.93
CA LEU A 53 -11.45 -2.04 -5.23
C LEU A 53 -11.94 -0.77 -5.91
N ASP A 54 -13.14 -0.81 -6.49
CA ASP A 54 -13.79 0.42 -6.95
C ASP A 54 -14.22 1.28 -5.75
N LEU A 55 -14.06 2.58 -5.88
CA LEU A 55 -14.57 3.55 -4.90
C LEU A 55 -16.08 3.74 -4.97
N MET A 56 -16.65 3.65 -6.17
CA MET A 56 -18.06 4.02 -6.44
C MET A 56 -18.99 2.81 -6.39
N LEU A 57 -18.82 1.94 -5.39
CA LEU A 57 -19.64 0.74 -5.24
C LEU A 57 -21.02 1.05 -4.65
N PRO A 58 -22.05 0.29 -5.02
CA PRO A 58 -23.35 0.33 -4.37
C PRO A 58 -23.27 -0.24 -2.94
N GLU A 59 -24.19 0.17 -2.09
CA GLU A 59 -24.40 -0.24 -0.70
C GLU A 59 -23.29 0.21 0.24
N VAL A 60 -22.03 -0.14 0.00
CA VAL A 60 -20.87 0.26 0.82
C VAL A 60 -19.77 0.78 -0.10
N ASP A 61 -19.38 2.04 0.06
CA ASP A 61 -18.34 2.66 -0.76
C ASP A 61 -16.93 2.10 -0.50
N GLY A 62 -16.07 2.18 -1.52
CA GLY A 62 -14.73 1.59 -1.46
C GLY A 62 -13.81 2.22 -0.38
N LEU A 63 -13.98 3.50 -0.04
CA LEU A 63 -13.18 4.12 1.04
C LEU A 63 -13.55 3.51 2.40
N THR A 64 -14.84 3.27 2.63
CA THR A 64 -15.32 2.60 3.85
C THR A 64 -14.79 1.17 3.92
N ILE A 65 -14.84 0.41 2.80
CA ILE A 65 -14.29 -0.96 2.73
C ILE A 65 -12.79 -0.94 3.04
N CYS A 66 -12.03 -0.05 2.41
CA CYS A 66 -10.58 0.06 2.66
C CYS A 66 -10.29 0.36 4.14
N ARG A 67 -11.00 1.32 4.74
CA ARG A 67 -10.84 1.67 6.16
C ARG A 67 -11.11 0.48 7.08
N GLU A 68 -12.17 -0.29 6.80
CA GLU A 68 -12.51 -1.47 7.61
C GLU A 68 -11.47 -2.58 7.43
N LEU A 69 -11.01 -2.84 6.19
CA LEU A 69 -9.95 -3.81 5.92
C LEU A 69 -8.66 -3.47 6.68
N ARG A 70 -8.27 -2.20 6.70
CA ARG A 70 -7.04 -1.76 7.37
C ARG A 70 -7.07 -1.86 8.89
N LYS A 71 -8.24 -2.12 9.51
CA LYS A 71 -8.32 -2.43 10.94
C LYS A 71 -7.77 -3.82 11.29
N SER A 72 -7.75 -4.75 10.34
CA SER A 72 -7.47 -6.17 10.61
C SER A 72 -6.70 -6.89 9.50
N SER A 73 -6.32 -6.22 8.40
CA SER A 73 -5.61 -6.85 7.28
C SER A 73 -4.68 -5.88 6.55
N ASP A 74 -3.49 -6.38 6.20
CA ASP A 74 -2.51 -5.72 5.34
C ASP A 74 -2.58 -6.24 3.90
N VAL A 75 -3.70 -6.85 3.49
CA VAL A 75 -3.88 -7.27 2.10
C VAL A 75 -3.69 -6.06 1.17
N PRO A 76 -2.86 -6.16 0.14
CA PRO A 76 -2.66 -5.06 -0.80
C PRO A 76 -3.97 -4.65 -1.47
N ILE A 77 -4.19 -3.33 -1.58
CA ILE A 77 -5.38 -2.76 -2.21
C ILE A 77 -4.95 -1.81 -3.33
N ILE A 78 -5.43 -2.07 -4.55
CA ILE A 78 -5.41 -1.11 -5.66
C ILE A 78 -6.80 -0.53 -5.79
N MET A 79 -6.94 0.78 -5.59
CA MET A 79 -8.21 1.46 -5.79
C MET A 79 -8.42 1.85 -7.24
N THR A 80 -9.64 1.66 -7.76
CA THR A 80 -10.08 2.16 -9.06
C THR A 80 -11.20 3.17 -8.90
N THR A 81 -11.29 4.22 -9.74
CA THR A 81 -12.37 5.20 -9.66
C THR A 81 -12.50 6.05 -10.92
N ALA A 82 -13.73 6.50 -11.19
CA ALA A 82 -14.00 7.54 -12.19
C ALA A 82 -13.71 8.96 -11.68
N LYS A 83 -13.52 9.14 -10.38
CA LYS A 83 -13.23 10.44 -9.79
C LYS A 83 -11.77 10.83 -9.97
N VAL A 84 -11.56 11.95 -10.66
CA VAL A 84 -10.24 12.50 -11.00
C VAL A 84 -9.79 13.54 -9.96
N GLU A 85 -10.61 13.85 -8.96
CA GLU A 85 -10.28 14.89 -7.98
C GLU A 85 -9.10 14.45 -7.09
N GLU A 86 -8.09 15.31 -7.02
CA GLU A 86 -6.88 15.11 -6.22
C GLU A 86 -7.19 14.73 -4.76
N ILE A 87 -8.30 15.24 -4.24
CA ILE A 87 -8.77 14.99 -2.86
C ILE A 87 -9.15 13.51 -2.66
N ASP A 88 -9.85 12.88 -3.60
CA ASP A 88 -10.27 11.48 -3.48
C ASP A 88 -9.07 10.51 -3.58
N ARG A 89 -8.07 10.84 -4.43
CA ARG A 89 -6.79 10.11 -4.49
C ARG A 89 -6.01 10.19 -3.18
N LEU A 90 -5.88 11.41 -2.64
CA LEU A 90 -5.19 11.63 -1.37
C LEU A 90 -5.89 10.89 -0.23
N LEU A 91 -7.23 10.92 -0.20
CA LEU A 91 -8.02 10.23 0.81
C LEU A 91 -7.83 8.71 0.75
N GLY A 92 -7.85 8.11 -0.46
CA GLY A 92 -7.63 6.67 -0.64
C GLY A 92 -6.24 6.23 -0.17
N LEU A 93 -5.21 6.99 -0.49
CA LEU A 93 -3.84 6.72 -0.06
C LEU A 93 -3.63 6.99 1.45
N GLU A 94 -4.28 8.01 2.01
CA GLU A 94 -4.28 8.27 3.46
C GLU A 94 -4.96 7.14 4.25
N LEU A 95 -5.95 6.47 3.66
CA LEU A 95 -6.61 5.30 4.23
C LEU A 95 -5.80 4.01 4.09
N GLY A 96 -4.65 4.05 3.39
CA GLY A 96 -3.72 2.93 3.30
C GLY A 96 -3.86 2.06 2.05
N ALA A 97 -4.44 2.57 0.97
CA ALA A 97 -4.36 1.89 -0.33
C ALA A 97 -2.91 1.83 -0.83
N ASP A 98 -2.57 0.74 -1.51
CA ASP A 98 -1.21 0.51 -2.04
C ASP A 98 -1.00 1.14 -3.41
N ASP A 99 -2.06 1.34 -4.18
CA ASP A 99 -2.06 2.05 -5.45
C ASP A 99 -3.44 2.59 -5.80
N TYR A 100 -3.49 3.48 -6.80
CA TYR A 100 -4.70 4.17 -7.23
C TYR A 100 -4.70 4.34 -8.74
N LEU A 101 -5.80 3.97 -9.40
CA LEU A 101 -5.93 4.02 -10.85
C LEU A 101 -7.24 4.69 -11.27
N CYS A 102 -7.12 5.77 -12.07
CA CYS A 102 -8.29 6.50 -12.57
C CYS A 102 -8.90 5.82 -13.79
N LYS A 103 -10.22 5.69 -13.81
CA LYS A 103 -11.00 5.28 -14.99
C LYS A 103 -11.13 6.47 -15.96
N PRO A 104 -11.02 6.27 -17.29
CA PRO A 104 -10.76 4.99 -17.97
C PRO A 104 -9.26 4.62 -17.91
N PHE A 105 -8.95 3.36 -17.65
CA PHE A 105 -7.60 2.83 -17.64
C PHE A 105 -7.44 1.67 -18.64
N SER A 106 -6.19 1.39 -19.00
CA SER A 106 -5.86 0.20 -19.77
C SER A 106 -5.83 -1.03 -18.86
N PRO A 107 -6.51 -2.14 -19.18
CA PRO A 107 -6.38 -3.40 -18.42
C PRO A 107 -4.94 -3.88 -18.31
N ARG A 108 -4.09 -3.62 -19.32
CA ARG A 108 -2.65 -3.93 -19.27
C ARG A 108 -1.91 -3.10 -18.22
N GLU A 109 -2.30 -1.84 -18.05
CA GLU A 109 -1.73 -0.97 -17.00
C GLU A 109 -2.10 -1.52 -15.62
N LEU A 110 -3.37 -1.87 -15.40
CA LEU A 110 -3.80 -2.46 -14.14
C LEU A 110 -3.04 -3.75 -13.81
N VAL A 111 -2.87 -4.67 -14.80
CA VAL A 111 -2.07 -5.90 -14.60
C VAL A 111 -0.62 -5.58 -14.26
N ALA A 112 -0.01 -4.58 -14.92
CA ALA A 112 1.35 -4.16 -14.59
C ALA A 112 1.46 -3.65 -13.13
N ARG A 113 0.46 -2.88 -12.67
CA ARG A 113 0.38 -2.38 -11.27
C ARG A 113 0.15 -3.51 -10.28
N VAL A 114 -0.73 -4.47 -10.58
CA VAL A 114 -0.92 -5.69 -9.76
C VAL A 114 0.39 -6.44 -9.61
N ARG A 115 1.12 -6.68 -10.70
CA ARG A 115 2.46 -7.31 -10.64
C ARG A 115 3.45 -6.51 -9.80
N ALA A 116 3.47 -5.18 -9.94
CA ALA A 116 4.36 -4.32 -9.18
C ALA A 116 4.04 -4.40 -7.67
N VAL A 117 2.77 -4.36 -7.29
CA VAL A 117 2.33 -4.47 -5.90
C VAL A 117 2.63 -5.87 -5.33
N LEU A 118 2.39 -6.95 -6.09
CA LEU A 118 2.68 -8.33 -5.67
C LEU A 118 4.19 -8.61 -5.59
N ARG A 119 5.00 -8.06 -6.51
CA ARG A 119 6.47 -8.21 -6.51
C ARG A 119 7.12 -7.59 -5.27
N ARG A 120 6.50 -6.60 -4.65
CA ARG A 120 6.92 -6.03 -3.37
C ARG A 120 6.84 -7.01 -2.20
N ARG A 121 6.31 -8.24 -2.41
CA ARG A 121 6.57 -9.38 -1.52
C ARG A 121 8.03 -9.81 -1.73
N PRO A 122 8.85 -9.94 -0.70
CA PRO A 122 10.24 -10.38 -0.85
C PRO A 122 10.27 -11.85 -1.27
N VAL A 123 10.29 -12.09 -2.60
CA VAL A 123 10.69 -13.38 -3.14
C VAL A 123 12.16 -13.25 -3.51
N GLY A 124 13.05 -13.69 -2.64
CA GLY A 124 14.42 -14.04 -3.00
C GLY A 124 15.44 -12.90 -3.13
N GLN A 125 15.32 -11.77 -2.45
CA GLN A 125 16.50 -10.96 -2.20
C GLN A 125 17.31 -11.57 -1.04
N PRO A 126 18.67 -11.58 -1.14
CA PRO A 126 19.49 -12.05 -0.01
C PRO A 126 19.09 -11.24 1.22
N ALA A 127 18.86 -11.94 2.32
CA ALA A 127 18.44 -11.37 3.59
C ALA A 127 19.26 -10.11 3.89
N GLN A 128 18.65 -8.95 3.77
CA GLN A 128 19.24 -7.75 4.33
C GLN A 128 19.18 -7.95 5.84
N SER A 129 20.35 -8.01 6.46
CA SER A 129 20.44 -8.06 7.92
C SER A 129 19.51 -6.98 8.50
N PRO A 130 18.72 -7.31 9.52
CA PRO A 130 17.78 -6.34 10.09
C PRO A 130 18.55 -5.06 10.41
N VAL A 131 18.07 -3.93 9.89
CA VAL A 131 18.61 -2.63 10.28
C VAL A 131 18.10 -2.40 11.69
N THR A 132 18.96 -2.57 12.66
CA THR A 132 18.62 -2.43 14.07
C THR A 132 19.33 -1.21 14.64
N ASN A 133 18.58 -0.33 15.28
CA ASN A 133 19.09 0.36 16.45
C ASN A 133 18.42 -0.29 17.69
N ASP A 134 18.85 0.09 18.90
CA ASP A 134 18.37 -0.55 20.13
C ASP A 134 16.85 -0.44 20.33
N ARG A 135 16.17 0.44 19.62
CA ARG A 135 14.74 0.74 19.78
C ARG A 135 13.87 0.34 18.58
N LEU A 136 14.35 0.54 17.32
CA LEU A 136 13.60 0.26 16.10
C LEU A 136 14.26 -0.87 15.31
N ILE A 137 13.51 -1.94 15.11
CA ILE A 137 13.92 -3.11 14.33
C ILE A 137 13.09 -3.18 13.06
N ILE A 138 13.73 -3.17 11.90
CA ILE A 138 13.10 -3.31 10.60
C ILE A 138 13.44 -4.68 10.02
N ASN A 139 12.42 -5.49 9.78
CA ASN A 139 12.56 -6.79 9.10
C ASN A 139 11.95 -6.68 7.71
N GLY A 140 12.79 -6.48 6.68
CA GLY A 140 12.37 -6.34 5.29
C GLY A 140 11.69 -7.60 4.73
N ASP A 141 12.18 -8.79 5.12
CA ASP A 141 11.67 -10.07 4.63
C ASP A 141 10.23 -10.35 5.10
N ARG A 142 9.89 -9.83 6.28
CA ARG A 142 8.56 -10.02 6.89
C ARG A 142 7.66 -8.80 6.78
N TRP A 143 8.16 -7.69 6.23
CA TRP A 143 7.46 -6.39 6.21
C TRP A 143 7.04 -5.93 7.61
N GLN A 144 7.86 -6.20 8.61
CA GLN A 144 7.57 -5.91 10.00
C GLN A 144 8.53 -4.86 10.54
N ALA A 145 7.99 -3.92 11.29
CA ALA A 145 8.74 -2.97 12.08
C ALA A 145 8.33 -3.11 13.54
N THR A 146 9.32 -3.16 14.44
CA THR A 146 9.09 -3.24 15.88
C THR A 146 9.78 -2.07 16.55
N LEU A 147 9.05 -1.33 17.37
CA LEU A 147 9.57 -0.17 18.14
C LEU A 147 9.37 -0.42 19.63
N ASP A 148 10.44 -0.29 20.39
CA ASP A 148 10.45 -0.55 21.84
C ASP A 148 9.80 -1.90 22.22
N GLY A 149 10.03 -2.93 21.38
CA GLY A 149 9.46 -4.27 21.55
C GLY A 149 8.00 -4.44 21.08
N SER A 150 7.33 -3.36 20.68
CA SER A 150 5.95 -3.39 20.16
C SER A 150 5.94 -3.37 18.64
N GLN A 151 5.16 -4.23 18.01
CA GLN A 151 4.99 -4.24 16.56
C GLN A 151 4.24 -2.99 16.10
N LEU A 152 4.76 -2.32 15.06
CA LEU A 152 4.09 -1.22 14.38
C LEU A 152 3.18 -1.79 13.28
N ASP A 153 1.91 -1.45 13.33
CA ASP A 153 0.91 -1.83 12.32
C ASP A 153 1.01 -0.90 11.10
N LEU A 154 2.07 -1.10 10.29
CA LEU A 154 2.34 -0.29 9.11
C LEU A 154 1.74 -0.95 7.86
N THR A 155 1.09 -0.13 7.02
CA THR A 155 0.80 -0.58 5.65
C THR A 155 2.10 -0.78 4.87
N ARG A 156 2.05 -1.51 3.76
CA ARG A 156 3.25 -1.77 2.93
C ARG A 156 3.92 -0.49 2.47
N ARG A 157 3.16 0.53 2.07
CA ARG A 157 3.71 1.82 1.65
C ARG A 157 4.37 2.57 2.80
N GLU A 158 3.76 2.59 3.96
CA GLU A 158 4.34 3.18 5.16
C GLU A 158 5.63 2.45 5.56
N PHE A 159 5.62 1.11 5.49
CA PHE A 159 6.81 0.31 5.75
C PHE A 159 7.94 0.64 4.76
N SER A 160 7.65 0.72 3.44
CA SER A 160 8.64 1.06 2.42
C SER A 160 9.25 2.45 2.66
N VAL A 161 8.44 3.45 3.02
CA VAL A 161 8.92 4.80 3.35
C VAL A 161 9.79 4.77 4.61
N LEU A 162 9.37 4.09 5.67
CA LEU A 162 10.15 3.96 6.90
C LEU A 162 11.46 3.22 6.64
N GLN A 163 11.44 2.12 5.89
CA GLN A 163 12.63 1.35 5.52
C GLN A 163 13.61 2.19 4.71
N ALA A 164 13.13 3.00 3.75
CA ALA A 164 13.97 3.91 2.98
C ALA A 164 14.68 4.93 3.88
N LEU A 165 13.98 5.51 4.84
CA LEU A 165 14.54 6.45 5.81
C LEU A 165 15.60 5.79 6.71
N VAL A 166 15.27 4.64 7.29
CA VAL A 166 16.13 3.89 8.23
C VAL A 166 17.38 3.32 7.52
N SER A 167 17.31 3.08 6.21
CA SER A 167 18.44 2.55 5.43
C SER A 167 19.68 3.44 5.45
N ARG A 168 19.52 4.74 5.72
CA ARG A 168 20.61 5.73 5.80
C ARG A 168 20.34 6.76 6.91
N PRO A 169 20.60 6.41 8.17
CA PRO A 169 20.39 7.31 9.30
C PRO A 169 21.11 8.66 9.13
N GLY A 170 20.49 9.74 9.55
CA GLY A 170 20.99 11.11 9.46
C GLY A 170 20.92 11.74 8.06
N ARG A 171 20.70 10.92 6.99
CA ARG A 171 20.56 11.47 5.65
C ARG A 171 19.20 12.11 5.45
N VAL A 172 19.20 13.34 4.91
CA VAL A 172 17.97 14.00 4.45
C VAL A 172 17.61 13.49 3.06
N PHE A 173 16.40 12.97 2.92
CA PHE A 173 15.82 12.59 1.64
C PHE A 173 14.78 13.63 1.22
N SER A 174 14.82 14.06 -0.06
CA SER A 174 13.70 14.81 -0.62
C SER A 174 12.47 13.90 -0.77
N ARG A 175 11.29 14.51 -0.96
CA ARG A 175 10.05 13.77 -1.21
C ARG A 175 10.19 12.88 -2.45
N ASP A 176 10.72 13.41 -3.54
CA ASP A 176 10.98 12.65 -4.78
C ASP A 176 11.93 11.48 -4.55
N GLN A 177 12.99 11.68 -3.75
CA GLN A 177 13.93 10.60 -3.43
C GLN A 177 13.27 9.51 -2.59
N LEU A 178 12.40 9.86 -1.63
CA LEU A 178 11.65 8.87 -0.86
C LEU A 178 10.66 8.13 -1.73
N LEU A 179 9.98 8.81 -2.65
CA LEU A 179 9.10 8.17 -3.62
C LEU A 179 9.86 7.19 -4.51
N ALA A 180 10.97 7.61 -5.10
CA ALA A 180 11.77 6.76 -5.97
C ALA A 180 12.35 5.53 -5.24
N LEU A 181 12.72 5.67 -3.96
CA LEU A 181 13.27 4.57 -3.16
C LEU A 181 12.18 3.64 -2.62
N ALA A 182 11.07 4.19 -2.14
CA ALA A 182 9.99 3.40 -1.58
C ALA A 182 9.10 2.78 -2.66
N PHE A 183 9.04 3.41 -3.85
CA PHE A 183 8.15 3.04 -4.95
C PHE A 183 8.87 3.12 -6.31
N PRO A 184 9.94 2.32 -6.54
CA PRO A 184 10.81 2.45 -7.72
C PRO A 184 10.09 2.20 -9.05
N ASP A 185 8.95 1.54 -9.02
CA ASP A 185 8.17 1.18 -10.22
C ASP A 185 6.93 2.07 -10.43
N ASP A 186 6.75 3.12 -9.64
CA ASP A 186 5.54 3.95 -9.64
C ASP A 186 5.87 5.34 -10.19
N THR A 187 5.58 5.56 -11.47
CA THR A 187 5.91 6.81 -12.20
C THR A 187 4.93 7.96 -11.92
N ASP A 188 3.76 7.69 -11.32
CA ASP A 188 2.68 8.66 -11.15
C ASP A 188 2.40 9.07 -9.68
N VAL A 189 3.34 8.82 -8.77
CA VAL A 189 3.14 9.18 -7.35
C VAL A 189 3.55 10.63 -7.11
N PHE A 190 2.61 11.46 -6.68
CA PHE A 190 2.86 12.88 -6.39
C PHE A 190 3.57 13.07 -5.03
N ASP A 191 4.35 14.13 -4.95
CA ASP A 191 5.14 14.61 -3.80
C ASP A 191 4.37 14.63 -2.47
N ARG A 192 3.07 15.00 -2.51
CA ARG A 192 2.20 15.09 -1.32
C ARG A 192 1.88 13.76 -0.66
N THR A 193 2.04 12.65 -1.37
CA THR A 193 1.78 11.30 -0.85
C THR A 193 2.76 10.92 0.26
N VAL A 194 4.01 11.37 0.18
CA VAL A 194 5.02 11.11 1.22
C VAL A 194 4.63 11.74 2.55
N ASP A 195 4.15 12.99 2.54
CA ASP A 195 3.74 13.70 3.76
C ASP A 195 2.60 12.96 4.48
N SER A 196 1.66 12.38 3.73
CA SER A 196 0.58 11.58 4.28
C SER A 196 1.09 10.28 4.91
N HIS A 197 2.01 9.57 4.23
CA HIS A 197 2.63 8.38 4.80
C HIS A 197 3.43 8.70 6.06
N ILE A 198 4.24 9.75 6.06
CA ILE A 198 4.99 10.19 7.24
C ILE A 198 4.06 10.51 8.41
N ARG A 199 2.95 11.23 8.17
CA ARG A 199 1.95 11.52 9.19
C ARG A 199 1.35 10.26 9.79
N ASN A 200 1.01 9.29 8.96
CA ASN A 200 0.45 8.02 9.40
C ASN A 200 1.46 7.18 10.18
N ILE A 201 2.72 7.10 9.71
CA ILE A 201 3.81 6.44 10.42
C ILE A 201 3.98 7.06 11.80
N ARG A 202 4.06 8.39 11.91
CA ARG A 202 4.19 9.11 13.20
C ARG A 202 3.03 8.82 14.13
N ARG A 203 1.78 8.79 13.62
CA ARG A 203 0.62 8.45 14.44
C ARG A 203 0.73 7.05 15.01
N LYS A 204 1.20 6.08 14.23
CA LYS A 204 1.41 4.69 14.66
C LYS A 204 2.59 4.57 15.63
N ILE A 205 3.67 5.30 15.41
CA ILE A 205 4.78 5.44 16.36
C ILE A 205 4.27 6.00 17.70
N ALA A 206 3.50 7.07 17.67
CA ALA A 206 2.97 7.73 18.87
C ALA A 206 2.00 6.85 19.68
N SER A 207 1.42 5.80 19.09
CA SER A 207 0.57 4.84 19.81
C SER A 207 1.35 3.86 20.69
N VAL A 208 2.66 3.69 20.46
CA VAL A 208 3.51 2.73 21.16
C VAL A 208 4.74 3.36 21.84
N SER A 209 5.13 4.56 21.43
CA SER A 209 6.33 5.26 21.96
C SER A 209 6.15 6.77 21.95
N THR A 210 6.83 7.46 22.84
CA THR A 210 6.94 8.93 22.83
C THR A 210 8.10 9.43 21.95
N TRP A 211 8.89 8.51 21.41
CA TRP A 211 10.04 8.84 20.56
C TRP A 211 9.62 8.88 19.09
N ASP A 212 9.80 10.04 18.44
CA ASP A 212 9.63 10.21 16.99
C ASP A 212 11.01 10.29 16.32
N PRO A 213 11.47 9.22 15.64
CA PRO A 213 12.76 9.20 14.97
C PRO A 213 12.75 9.92 13.62
N ILE A 214 11.61 10.39 13.14
CA ILE A 214 11.51 11.02 11.82
C ILE A 214 11.62 12.53 11.98
N ARG A 215 12.72 13.11 11.51
CA ARG A 215 12.91 14.57 11.49
C ARG A 215 12.41 15.15 10.17
N SER A 216 11.59 16.20 10.25
CA SER A 216 11.21 17.01 9.10
C SER A 216 12.27 18.10 8.84
N VAL A 217 12.70 18.23 7.58
CA VAL A 217 13.57 19.32 7.12
C VAL A 217 12.75 20.22 6.23
N TYR A 218 12.41 21.41 6.75
CA TYR A 218 11.50 22.34 6.08
C TYR A 218 11.99 22.67 4.66
N GLY A 219 11.08 22.60 3.69
CA GLY A 219 11.36 22.87 2.28
C GLY A 219 12.21 21.81 1.56
N VAL A 220 12.70 20.76 2.26
CA VAL A 220 13.57 19.73 1.68
C VAL A 220 12.92 18.35 1.73
N GLY A 221 12.56 17.85 2.93
CA GLY A 221 12.02 16.50 3.08
C GLY A 221 12.18 15.94 4.48
N TYR A 222 12.63 14.69 4.60
CA TYR A 222 12.67 13.95 5.87
C TYR A 222 13.98 13.20 6.06
N ALA A 223 14.33 12.99 7.33
CA ALA A 223 15.48 12.18 7.75
C ALA A 223 15.09 11.27 8.91
N TYR A 224 15.81 10.18 9.08
CA TYR A 224 15.73 9.32 10.24
C TYR A 224 16.89 9.67 11.19
N ASP A 225 16.56 10.07 12.41
CA ASP A 225 17.49 10.39 13.48
C ASP A 225 17.30 9.35 14.62
N GLY A 226 17.94 8.19 14.48
CA GLY A 226 17.86 7.09 15.42
C GLY A 226 19.21 6.45 15.71
#